data_45404b95fba5e8a08a58d6b539a763cc
#
_entry.id   45404b95fba5e8a08a58d6b539a763cc
#
_cell.length_a   1.000
_cell.length_b   1.000
_cell.length_c   1.000
_cell.angle_alpha   90.00
_cell.angle_beta   90.00
_cell.angle_gamma   90.00
#
_symmetry.space_group_name_H-M   'P 1'
#
loop_
_entity.id
_entity.type
_entity.pdbx_description
1 polymer ?
#
loop_
_entity_poly.entity_id
_entity_poly.type
_entity_poly.pdbx_seq_one_letter_code
_entity_poly.pdbx_strand_id
1 'polypeptide(L)'
;SHDVIDDAIAADVLVADRAELFRVNAAIAQLPARLRETLILRTIEGLGQAETAEVLGISEKAVETRLYRARSKLTDMLANEGPRTNL
;
A
#
# COMPACT_ATOMS: atom_id res chain seq x y z
N SER A 1 5.64 0.57 -31.62
CA SER A 1 5.65 0.95 -30.27
C SER A 1 6.20 -0.18 -29.42
N HIS A 2 6.75 0.17 -28.41
CA HIS A 2 7.39 -0.77 -27.54
C HIS A 2 6.41 -1.72 -26.90
N ASP A 3 5.17 -1.51 -27.17
CA ASP A 3 4.19 -2.24 -26.46
C ASP A 3 4.14 -3.70 -26.73
N VAL A 4 4.42 -4.12 -27.93
CA VAL A 4 4.29 -5.53 -28.24
C VAL A 4 5.27 -6.36 -27.47
N ILE A 5 6.52 -5.94 -27.47
CA ILE A 5 7.54 -6.68 -26.77
C ILE A 5 7.30 -6.61 -25.29
N ASP A 6 6.93 -5.43 -24.83
CA ASP A 6 6.70 -5.24 -23.43
C ASP A 6 5.53 -6.09 -22.97
N ASP A 7 4.55 -6.29 -23.84
CA ASP A 7 3.41 -7.11 -23.45
C ASP A 7 3.81 -8.53 -23.19
N ALA A 8 4.69 -9.06 -24.02
CA ALA A 8 5.10 -10.44 -23.85
C ALA A 8 5.86 -10.64 -22.55
N ILE A 9 6.77 -9.74 -22.26
CA ILE A 9 7.52 -9.84 -21.02
C ILE A 9 6.67 -9.45 -19.87
N ALA A 10 5.83 -8.45 -20.08
CA ALA A 10 5.03 -7.92 -19.00
C ALA A 10 3.94 -8.88 -18.55
N ALA A 11 3.58 -9.82 -19.38
CA ALA A 11 2.52 -10.75 -19.01
C ALA A 11 2.86 -11.49 -17.73
N ASP A 12 4.06 -12.06 -17.67
CA ASP A 12 4.46 -12.76 -16.46
C ASP A 12 4.67 -11.83 -15.30
N VAL A 13 5.25 -10.69 -15.59
CA VAL A 13 5.50 -9.71 -14.53
C VAL A 13 4.18 -9.20 -13.99
N LEU A 14 3.21 -8.97 -14.88
CA LEU A 14 1.92 -8.49 -14.44
C LEU A 14 1.19 -9.49 -13.58
N VAL A 15 1.31 -10.77 -13.89
CA VAL A 15 0.67 -11.78 -13.09
C VAL A 15 1.27 -11.77 -11.69
N ALA A 16 2.61 -11.73 -11.60
CA ALA A 16 3.27 -11.68 -10.31
C ALA A 16 2.92 -10.40 -9.58
N ASP A 17 2.89 -9.28 -10.31
CA ASP A 17 2.56 -8.01 -9.71
C ASP A 17 1.13 -7.97 -9.21
N ARG A 18 0.22 -8.61 -9.92
CA ARG A 18 -1.15 -8.64 -9.48
C ARG A 18 -1.31 -9.41 -8.20
N ALA A 19 -0.62 -10.53 -8.08
CA ALA A 19 -0.67 -11.32 -6.86
C ALA A 19 -0.12 -10.51 -5.70
N GLU A 20 0.97 -9.81 -5.95
CA GLU A 20 1.59 -8.98 -4.94
C GLU A 20 0.65 -7.85 -4.56
N LEU A 21 0.06 -7.19 -5.54
CA LEU A 21 -0.87 -6.12 -5.29
C LEU A 21 -2.09 -6.60 -4.53
N PHE A 22 -2.57 -7.77 -4.88
CA PHE A 22 -3.71 -8.33 -4.20
C PHE A 22 -3.40 -8.54 -2.73
N ARG A 23 -2.23 -9.07 -2.44
CA ARG A 23 -1.82 -9.29 -1.05
C ARG A 23 -1.69 -7.97 -0.29
N VAL A 24 -1.08 -6.98 -0.92
CA VAL A 24 -0.91 -5.69 -0.30
C VAL A 24 -2.26 -5.02 -0.08
N ASN A 25 -3.13 -5.07 -1.08
CA ASN A 25 -4.44 -4.47 -0.94
C ASN A 25 -5.27 -5.15 0.12
N ALA A 26 -5.16 -6.46 0.22
CA ALA A 26 -5.87 -7.18 1.26
C ALA A 26 -5.37 -6.78 2.64
N ALA A 27 -4.08 -6.59 2.77
CA ALA A 27 -3.51 -6.16 4.04
C ALA A 27 -3.95 -4.74 4.39
N ILE A 28 -3.97 -3.86 3.39
CA ILE A 28 -4.41 -2.50 3.61
C ILE A 28 -5.86 -2.49 4.08
N ALA A 29 -6.68 -3.35 3.50
CA ALA A 29 -8.09 -3.41 3.87
C ALA A 29 -8.27 -3.82 5.33
N GLN A 30 -7.29 -4.48 5.90
CA GLN A 30 -7.37 -4.91 7.28
C GLN A 30 -6.81 -3.90 8.28
N LEU A 31 -6.26 -2.83 7.78
CA LEU A 31 -5.75 -1.80 8.68
C LEU A 31 -6.90 -1.10 9.40
N PRO A 32 -6.65 -0.60 10.60
CA PRO A 32 -7.65 0.26 11.26
C PRO A 32 -8.01 1.40 10.33
N ALA A 33 -9.26 1.81 10.37
CA ALA A 33 -9.78 2.79 9.41
C ALA A 33 -8.93 4.04 9.32
N ARG A 34 -8.50 4.58 10.45
CA ARG A 34 -7.73 5.81 10.44
C ARG A 34 -6.40 5.66 9.72
N LEU A 35 -5.76 4.53 9.91
CA LEU A 35 -4.49 4.28 9.26
C LEU A 35 -4.70 4.02 7.77
N ARG A 36 -5.75 3.28 7.46
CA ARG A 36 -6.06 2.97 6.07
C ARG A 36 -6.35 4.23 5.28
N GLU A 37 -7.18 5.10 5.83
CA GLU A 37 -7.53 6.32 5.14
C GLU A 37 -6.33 7.19 4.88
N THR A 38 -5.48 7.33 5.88
CA THR A 38 -4.29 8.16 5.74
C THR A 38 -3.37 7.60 4.67
N LEU A 39 -3.18 6.30 4.70
CA LEU A 39 -2.31 5.65 3.73
C LEU A 39 -2.84 5.79 2.31
N ILE A 40 -4.13 5.60 2.14
CA ILE A 40 -4.74 5.71 0.83
C ILE A 40 -4.62 7.12 0.28
N LEU A 41 -4.89 8.12 1.09
CA LEU A 41 -4.80 9.49 0.62
C LEU A 41 -3.39 9.85 0.22
N ARG A 42 -2.41 9.41 0.99
CA ARG A 42 -1.03 9.77 0.72
C ARG A 42 -0.43 8.98 -0.45
N THR A 43 -0.80 7.73 -0.59
CA THR A 43 -0.13 6.89 -1.59
C THR A 43 -0.97 6.68 -2.84
N ILE A 44 -2.21 6.33 -2.70
CA ILE A 44 -3.03 6.03 -3.86
C ILE A 44 -3.60 7.29 -4.47
N GLU A 45 -4.13 8.17 -3.64
CA GLU A 45 -4.67 9.43 -4.14
C GLU A 45 -3.58 10.44 -4.43
N GLY A 46 -2.41 10.24 -3.87
CA GLY A 46 -1.30 11.13 -4.17
C GLY A 46 -1.34 12.49 -3.51
N LEU A 47 -2.12 12.64 -2.45
CA LEU A 47 -2.19 13.93 -1.78
C LEU A 47 -0.93 14.19 -0.98
N GLY A 48 -0.59 15.47 -0.87
CA GLY A 48 0.53 15.84 -0.03
C GLY A 48 0.18 15.71 1.44
N GLN A 49 1.18 15.87 2.29
CA GLN A 49 0.97 15.72 3.71
C GLN A 49 0.02 16.78 4.26
N ALA A 50 0.20 18.02 3.83
CA ALA A 50 -0.67 19.10 4.29
C ALA A 50 -2.10 18.89 3.81
N GLU A 51 -2.25 18.45 2.58
CA GLU A 51 -3.57 18.21 2.03
C GLU A 51 -4.27 17.07 2.76
N THR A 52 -3.52 16.02 3.04
CA THR A 52 -4.07 14.88 3.75
C THR A 52 -4.53 15.31 5.15
N ALA A 53 -3.71 16.11 5.81
CA ALA A 53 -4.06 16.61 7.13
C ALA A 53 -5.36 17.40 7.06
N GLU A 54 -5.50 18.21 6.05
CA GLU A 54 -6.67 19.02 5.88
C GLU A 54 -7.92 18.18 5.64
N VAL A 55 -7.80 17.23 4.75
CA VAL A 55 -8.92 16.35 4.44
C VAL A 55 -9.38 15.58 5.66
N LEU A 56 -8.43 15.10 6.45
CA LEU A 56 -8.76 14.29 7.61
C LEU A 56 -9.04 15.12 8.86
N GLY A 57 -8.77 16.42 8.81
CA GLY A 57 -8.99 17.26 9.98
C GLY A 57 -8.03 16.97 11.11
N ILE A 58 -6.79 16.64 10.77
CA ILE A 58 -5.77 16.34 11.77
C ILE A 58 -4.52 17.13 11.45
N SER A 59 -3.54 17.09 12.32
CA SER A 59 -2.31 17.80 12.10
C SER A 59 -1.42 17.03 11.13
N GLU A 60 -0.47 17.72 10.53
CA GLU A 60 0.48 17.05 9.66
C GLU A 60 1.32 16.04 10.44
N LYS A 61 1.59 16.35 11.69
CA LYS A 61 2.32 15.43 12.54
C LYS A 61 1.52 14.15 12.74
N ALA A 62 0.21 14.29 12.90
CA ALA A 62 -0.64 13.11 13.05
C ALA A 62 -0.65 12.29 11.77
N VAL A 63 -0.62 12.95 10.61
CA VAL A 63 -0.53 12.22 9.34
C VAL A 63 0.75 11.39 9.33
N GLU A 64 1.84 12.00 9.72
CA GLU A 64 3.12 11.34 9.75
C GLU A 64 3.09 10.11 10.65
N THR A 65 2.54 10.29 11.84
CA THR A 65 2.45 9.20 12.80
C THR A 65 1.59 8.06 12.27
N ARG A 66 0.45 8.40 11.67
CA ARG A 66 -0.44 7.38 11.13
C ARG A 66 0.22 6.61 9.99
N LEU A 67 0.96 7.33 9.14
CA LEU A 67 1.68 6.66 8.06
C LEU A 67 2.70 5.69 8.60
N TYR A 68 3.43 6.12 9.60
CA TYR A 68 4.44 5.25 10.19
C TYR A 68 3.79 3.99 10.75
N ARG A 69 2.69 4.16 11.47
CA ARG A 69 2.00 3.01 12.05
C ARG A 69 1.39 2.11 11.00
N ALA A 70 0.84 2.72 9.94
CA ALA A 70 0.25 1.94 8.87
C ALA A 70 1.31 1.09 8.18
N ARG A 71 2.45 1.69 7.90
CA ARG A 71 3.52 0.96 7.24
C ARG A 71 4.07 -0.15 8.12
N SER A 72 4.18 0.15 9.40
CA SER A 72 4.67 -0.84 10.34
C SER A 72 3.73 -2.04 10.40
N LYS A 73 2.44 -1.78 10.46
CA LYS A 73 1.47 -2.87 10.50
C LYS A 73 1.44 -3.65 9.20
N LEU A 74 1.57 -2.95 8.08
CA LEU A 74 1.62 -3.64 6.80
C LEU A 74 2.83 -4.55 6.70
N THR A 75 3.97 -4.05 7.15
CA THR A 75 5.18 -4.85 7.14
C THR A 75 4.98 -6.12 7.94
N ASP A 76 4.38 -5.98 9.11
CA ASP A 76 4.15 -7.15 9.94
C ASP A 76 3.18 -8.13 9.30
N MET A 77 2.10 -7.61 8.74
CA MET A 77 1.13 -8.48 8.10
C MET A 77 1.71 -9.23 6.92
N LEU A 78 2.46 -8.52 6.08
CA LEU A 78 3.02 -9.16 4.90
C LEU A 78 4.13 -10.13 5.26
N ALA A 79 4.87 -9.83 6.30
CA ALA A 79 5.91 -10.74 6.74
C ALA A 79 5.28 -12.03 7.27
N ASN A 80 4.18 -11.90 7.99
CA ASN A 80 3.51 -13.07 8.52
C ASN A 80 2.90 -13.92 7.44
N GLU A 81 2.44 -13.28 6.37
CA GLU A 81 1.87 -14.03 5.29
C GLU A 81 2.90 -14.56 4.37
N GLY A 82 4.11 -14.13 4.53
CA GLY A 82 5.13 -14.48 3.60
C GLY A 82 5.27 -15.94 3.50
N PRO A 83 6.25 -16.36 2.84
CA PRO A 83 6.44 -17.74 2.58
C PRO A 83 6.56 -18.47 3.80
N ARG A 84 5.65 -19.05 4.20
CA ARG A 84 5.67 -19.74 5.32
C ARG A 84 6.20 -21.00 5.07
N THR A 85 6.70 -21.11 4.16
CA THR A 85 7.20 -22.30 3.89
C THR A 85 8.03 -22.82 4.78
N ASN A 86 8.62 -22.30 5.12
CA ASN A 86 9.49 -22.74 5.91
C ASN A 86 9.12 -23.73 6.64
N LEU A 87 8.57 -24.07 6.54
CA LEU A 87 8.19 -24.96 7.31
C LEU A 87 8.67 -25.90 7.18
#